data_bd0e8b211ba56fd4f3d468ca7609a583
#
_entry.id   bd0e8b211ba56fd4f3d468ca7609a583
#
_cell.length_a   1.000
_cell.length_b   1.000
_cell.length_c   1.000
_cell.angle_alpha   90.00
_cell.angle_beta   90.00
_cell.angle_gamma   90.00
#
_symmetry.space_group_name_H-M   'P 1'
#
loop_
_entity.id
_entity.type
_entity.pdbx_description
1 polymer ?
#
loop_
_entity_poly.entity_id
_entity_poly.type
_entity_poly.pdbx_seq_one_letter_code
_entity_poly.pdbx_strand_id
1 'polypeptide(L)'
;MIANSISEHLEDRGHDVTILAVEDASLQDAENTDLLILGSPAMGVEEIEEYDFRPFFEDLKPMLFDQDIILFGSYDWGEGEWLESWKEECEDENANVLMTFKAMLDPQDEDLERLYASLDAVI
;
A
#
# COMPACT_ATOMS: atom_id res chain seq x y z
N MET A 1 2.84 2.19 -13.60
CA MET A 1 2.44 2.60 -12.25
C MET A 1 2.43 1.39 -11.33
N ILE A 2 2.88 1.56 -10.09
CA ILE A 2 3.04 0.42 -9.17
C ILE A 2 1.73 -0.32 -8.91
N ALA A 3 0.64 0.41 -8.68
CA ALA A 3 -0.65 -0.21 -8.39
C ALA A 3 -1.11 -1.14 -9.51
N ASN A 4 -0.96 -0.70 -10.76
CA ASN A 4 -1.34 -1.54 -11.90
C ASN A 4 -0.46 -2.77 -12.02
N SER A 5 0.83 -2.64 -11.73
CA SER A 5 1.76 -3.78 -11.76
C SER A 5 1.40 -4.81 -10.70
N ILE A 6 1.05 -4.37 -9.50
CA ILE A 6 0.59 -5.27 -8.43
C ILE A 6 -0.68 -5.98 -8.85
N SER A 7 -1.64 -5.24 -9.38
CA SER A 7 -2.93 -5.80 -9.80
C SER A 7 -2.75 -6.88 -10.87
N GLU A 8 -1.98 -6.58 -11.91
CA GLU A 8 -1.75 -7.54 -12.98
C GLU A 8 -1.06 -8.81 -12.47
N HIS A 9 -0.07 -8.65 -11.60
CA HIS A 9 0.64 -9.80 -11.04
C HIS A 9 -0.28 -10.69 -10.22
N LEU A 10 -1.13 -10.11 -9.38
CA LEU A 10 -2.05 -10.87 -8.53
C LEU A 10 -3.17 -11.50 -9.34
N GLU A 11 -3.68 -10.82 -10.35
CA GLU A 11 -4.69 -11.40 -11.24
C GLU A 11 -4.15 -12.62 -11.99
N ASP A 12 -2.89 -12.56 -12.42
CA ASP A 12 -2.21 -13.68 -13.05
C ASP A 12 -2.08 -14.89 -12.11
N ARG A 13 -2.14 -14.66 -10.81
CA ARG A 13 -2.11 -15.70 -9.77
C ARG A 13 -3.50 -16.15 -9.34
N GLY A 14 -4.56 -15.68 -10.02
CA GLY A 14 -5.93 -16.12 -9.75
C GLY A 14 -6.67 -15.32 -8.68
N HIS A 15 -6.16 -14.17 -8.28
CA HIS A 15 -6.80 -13.30 -7.29
C HIS A 15 -7.74 -12.29 -7.96
N ASP A 16 -8.85 -11.98 -7.30
CA ASP A 16 -9.75 -10.92 -7.74
C ASP A 16 -9.24 -9.59 -7.15
N VAL A 17 -8.85 -8.65 -8.01
CA VAL A 17 -8.26 -7.38 -7.58
C VAL A 17 -9.13 -6.22 -8.01
N THR A 18 -9.41 -5.32 -7.07
CA THR A 18 -10.09 -4.05 -7.36
C THR A 18 -9.13 -2.91 -7.04
N ILE A 19 -8.95 -2.00 -7.99
CA ILE A 19 -8.14 -0.80 -7.81
C ILE A 19 -9.06 0.41 -7.70
N LEU A 20 -8.89 1.18 -6.62
CA LEU A 20 -9.66 2.42 -6.42
C LEU A 20 -8.70 3.54 -6.05
N ALA A 21 -8.91 4.71 -6.63
CA ALA A 21 -8.28 5.93 -6.15
C ALA A 21 -8.89 6.26 -4.79
N VAL A 22 -8.12 6.88 -3.90
CA VAL A 22 -8.60 7.12 -2.54
C VAL A 22 -9.85 8.00 -2.50
N GLU A 23 -9.97 8.94 -3.42
CA GLU A 23 -11.15 9.81 -3.50
C GLU A 23 -12.43 9.06 -3.92
N ASP A 24 -12.27 7.87 -4.51
CA ASP A 24 -13.40 7.02 -4.94
C ASP A 24 -13.63 5.85 -4.00
N ALA A 25 -12.75 5.65 -3.03
CA ALA A 25 -12.82 4.51 -2.12
C ALA A 25 -13.68 4.83 -0.89
N SER A 26 -14.28 3.79 -0.32
CA SER A 26 -15.04 3.92 0.93
C SER A 26 -14.55 2.88 1.93
N LEU A 27 -14.92 3.06 3.20
CA LEU A 27 -14.59 2.09 4.25
C LEU A 27 -15.22 0.74 3.97
N GLN A 28 -16.38 0.73 3.33
CA GLN A 28 -17.07 -0.51 2.97
C GLN A 28 -16.27 -1.34 1.98
N ASP A 29 -15.55 -0.68 1.07
CA ASP A 29 -14.66 -1.38 0.12
C ASP A 29 -13.56 -2.12 0.86
N ALA A 30 -13.01 -1.53 1.92
CA ALA A 30 -11.98 -2.15 2.73
C ALA A 30 -12.53 -3.31 3.58
N GLU A 31 -13.75 -3.19 4.10
CA GLU A 31 -14.38 -4.23 4.92
C GLU A 31 -14.52 -5.57 4.19
N ASN A 32 -14.73 -5.54 2.89
CA ASN A 32 -14.99 -6.73 2.10
C ASN A 32 -13.71 -7.33 1.48
N THR A 33 -12.55 -6.97 2.00
CA THR A 33 -11.26 -7.33 1.42
C THR A 33 -10.47 -8.23 2.35
N ASP A 34 -9.99 -9.37 1.85
CA ASP A 34 -9.13 -10.27 2.61
C ASP A 34 -7.73 -9.72 2.78
N LEU A 35 -7.22 -9.04 1.74
CA LEU A 35 -5.90 -8.40 1.75
C LEU A 35 -6.07 -6.97 1.28
N LEU A 36 -5.68 -6.03 2.13
CA LEU A 36 -5.77 -4.61 1.82
C LEU A 36 -4.40 -4.09 1.40
N ILE A 37 -4.33 -3.54 0.19
CA ILE A 37 -3.09 -2.99 -0.35
C ILE A 37 -3.24 -1.48 -0.44
N LEU A 38 -2.45 -0.76 0.33
CA LEU A 38 -2.51 0.69 0.40
C LEU A 38 -1.26 1.31 -0.20
N GLY A 39 -1.45 2.30 -1.05
CA GLY A 39 -0.35 2.97 -1.71
C GLY A 39 -0.50 4.48 -1.73
N SER A 40 0.61 5.18 -1.55
CA SER A 40 0.65 6.64 -1.58
C SER A 40 2.02 7.12 -2.04
N PRO A 41 2.10 8.21 -2.82
CA PRO A 41 3.38 8.86 -3.04
C PRO A 41 3.81 9.61 -1.80
N ALA A 42 5.13 9.76 -1.61
CA ALA A 42 5.65 10.65 -0.56
C ALA A 42 5.40 12.10 -0.98
N MET A 43 4.91 12.91 -0.06
CA MET A 43 4.57 14.31 -0.33
C MET A 43 5.36 15.23 0.59
N GLY A 44 6.05 16.19 -0.01
CA GLY A 44 6.73 17.27 0.71
C GLY A 44 7.70 16.85 1.80
N VAL A 45 7.18 16.59 2.99
CA VAL A 45 7.97 16.24 4.18
C VAL A 45 8.04 14.74 4.45
N GLU A 46 7.96 13.94 3.42
CA GLU A 46 7.99 12.47 3.52
C GLU A 46 6.89 11.91 4.43
N GLU A 47 5.65 12.26 4.10
CA GLU A 47 4.47 11.71 4.74
C GLU A 47 3.53 11.18 3.66
N ILE A 48 2.55 10.35 4.05
CA ILE A 48 1.50 9.97 3.12
C ILE A 48 0.70 11.21 2.74
N GLU A 49 0.07 11.16 1.56
CA GLU A 49 -0.66 12.30 1.03
C GLU A 49 -1.70 12.79 2.06
N GLU A 50 -1.71 14.09 2.38
CA GLU A 50 -2.43 14.60 3.54
C GLU A 50 -3.85 15.09 3.27
N TYR A 51 -4.23 15.32 2.01
CA TYR A 51 -5.53 15.91 1.69
C TYR A 51 -6.63 14.87 1.50
N ASP A 52 -6.34 13.78 0.81
CA ASP A 52 -7.30 12.73 0.53
C ASP A 52 -6.97 11.42 1.25
N PHE A 53 -5.69 11.03 1.25
CA PHE A 53 -5.29 9.74 1.78
C PHE A 53 -5.21 9.71 3.30
N ARG A 54 -4.59 10.72 3.92
CA ARG A 54 -4.48 10.75 5.38
C ARG A 54 -5.84 10.71 6.08
N PRO A 55 -6.84 11.53 5.65
CA PRO A 55 -8.16 11.42 6.25
C PRO A 55 -8.80 10.05 6.09
N PHE A 56 -8.67 9.45 4.91
CA PHE A 56 -9.20 8.11 4.66
C PHE A 56 -8.52 7.08 5.56
N PHE A 57 -7.19 7.15 5.68
CA PHE A 57 -6.44 6.24 6.52
C PHE A 57 -6.81 6.38 8.00
N GLU A 58 -7.00 7.60 8.48
CA GLU A 58 -7.43 7.81 9.86
C GLU A 58 -8.78 7.16 10.14
N ASP A 59 -9.69 7.23 9.16
CA ASP A 59 -10.99 6.57 9.28
C ASP A 59 -10.87 5.04 9.20
N LEU A 60 -9.86 4.53 8.50
CA LEU A 60 -9.62 3.08 8.41
C LEU A 60 -9.06 2.49 9.68
N LYS A 61 -8.33 3.26 10.49
CA LYS A 61 -7.62 2.72 11.65
C LYS A 61 -8.42 1.78 12.54
N PRO A 62 -9.68 2.09 12.89
CA PRO A 62 -10.46 1.17 13.73
C PRO A 62 -10.76 -0.18 13.09
N MET A 63 -10.59 -0.28 11.77
CA MET A 63 -10.88 -1.51 11.01
C MET A 63 -9.64 -2.37 10.74
N LEU A 64 -8.47 -1.94 11.20
CA LEU A 64 -7.21 -2.59 10.85
C LEU A 64 -6.85 -3.77 11.74
N PHE A 65 -7.54 -3.99 12.83
CA PHE A 65 -7.25 -5.08 13.74
C PHE A 65 -7.31 -6.43 13.01
N ASP A 66 -6.22 -7.19 13.06
CA ASP A 66 -6.08 -8.48 12.40
C ASP A 66 -6.18 -8.43 10.85
N GLN A 67 -6.19 -7.25 10.27
CA GLN A 67 -6.25 -7.11 8.81
C GLN A 67 -4.87 -7.32 8.18
N ASP A 68 -4.79 -8.19 7.17
CA ASP A 68 -3.57 -8.36 6.39
C ASP A 68 -3.42 -7.17 5.45
N ILE A 69 -2.24 -6.53 5.49
CA ILE A 69 -1.98 -5.29 4.78
C ILE A 69 -0.64 -5.35 4.06
N ILE A 70 -0.60 -4.77 2.86
CA ILE A 70 0.64 -4.48 2.14
C ILE A 70 0.66 -2.97 1.91
N LEU A 71 1.79 -2.34 2.17
CA LEU A 71 1.99 -0.91 1.94
C LEU A 71 2.98 -0.70 0.82
N PHE A 72 2.67 0.22 -0.09
CA PHE A 72 3.62 0.59 -1.13
C PHE A 72 3.61 2.09 -1.35
N GLY A 73 4.68 2.59 -1.95
CA GLY A 73 4.74 4.01 -2.25
C GLY A 73 5.90 4.37 -3.16
N SER A 74 5.84 5.58 -3.70
CA SER A 74 6.89 6.14 -4.53
C SER A 74 7.49 7.37 -3.86
N TYR A 75 8.76 7.65 -4.18
CA TYR A 75 9.47 8.82 -3.65
C TYR A 75 10.37 9.39 -4.74
N ASP A 76 10.63 10.70 -4.71
CA ASP A 76 11.52 11.36 -5.66
C ASP A 76 12.80 11.89 -4.99
N TRP A 77 12.82 11.93 -3.67
CA TRP A 77 13.98 12.34 -2.88
C TRP A 77 13.85 11.75 -1.48
N GLY A 78 14.95 11.75 -0.75
CA GLY A 78 14.96 11.13 0.57
C GLY A 78 15.11 9.62 0.50
N GLU A 79 14.90 8.92 1.61
CA GLU A 79 15.11 7.49 1.73
C GLU A 79 13.83 6.67 1.93
N GLY A 80 12.68 7.32 1.83
CA GLY A 80 11.40 6.64 2.00
C GLY A 80 11.08 6.28 3.45
N GLU A 81 11.61 7.03 4.40
CA GLU A 81 11.38 6.80 5.84
C GLU A 81 9.91 6.90 6.22
N TRP A 82 9.13 7.68 5.49
CA TRP A 82 7.70 7.83 5.70
C TRP A 82 6.96 6.48 5.62
N LEU A 83 7.47 5.55 4.83
CA LEU A 83 6.86 4.24 4.70
C LEU A 83 7.03 3.42 5.97
N GLU A 84 8.20 3.53 6.62
CA GLU A 84 8.45 2.87 7.90
C GLU A 84 7.54 3.46 9.00
N SER A 85 7.36 4.78 9.01
CA SER A 85 6.44 5.43 9.95
C SER A 85 5.01 4.97 9.73
N TRP A 86 4.61 4.85 8.48
CA TRP A 86 3.27 4.37 8.13
C TRP A 86 3.06 2.91 8.58
N LYS A 87 4.07 2.08 8.39
CA LYS A 87 4.03 0.69 8.85
C LYS A 87 3.83 0.65 10.37
N GLU A 88 4.55 1.47 11.11
CA GLU A 88 4.41 1.56 12.56
C GLU A 88 2.98 1.97 12.97
N GLU A 89 2.39 2.93 12.27
CA GLU A 89 1.01 3.32 12.53
C GLU A 89 0.04 2.16 12.35
N CYS A 90 0.24 1.35 11.30
CA CYS A 90 -0.60 0.17 11.07
C CYS A 90 -0.40 -0.88 12.15
N GLU A 91 0.84 -1.13 12.55
CA GLU A 91 1.16 -2.10 13.58
C GLU A 91 0.61 -1.69 14.95
N ASP A 92 0.58 -0.39 15.22
CA ASP A 92 -0.02 0.16 16.45
C ASP A 92 -1.53 -0.12 16.51
N GLU A 93 -2.18 -0.30 15.37
CA GLU A 93 -3.59 -0.68 15.29
C GLU A 93 -3.77 -2.21 15.21
N ASN A 94 -2.72 -2.97 15.46
CA ASN A 94 -2.72 -4.44 15.44
C ASN A 94 -3.03 -5.02 14.06
N ALA A 95 -2.65 -4.33 13.01
CA ALA A 95 -2.72 -4.87 11.65
C ALA A 95 -1.54 -5.79 11.38
N ASN A 96 -1.72 -6.72 10.46
CA ASN A 96 -0.65 -7.62 10.01
C ASN A 96 -0.02 -7.05 8.74
N VAL A 97 1.07 -6.31 8.89
CA VAL A 97 1.77 -5.74 7.72
C VAL A 97 2.68 -6.82 7.14
N LEU A 98 2.25 -7.40 6.02
CA LEU A 98 2.96 -8.53 5.39
C LEU A 98 4.23 -8.09 4.70
N MET A 99 4.21 -6.94 4.04
CA MET A 99 5.39 -6.38 3.40
C MET A 99 5.18 -4.89 3.13
N THR A 100 6.29 -4.19 2.89
CA THR A 100 6.27 -2.83 2.39
C THR A 100 7.13 -2.77 1.13
N PHE A 101 6.76 -1.92 0.18
CA PHE A 101 7.51 -1.74 -1.05
C PHE A 101 7.64 -0.26 -1.37
N LYS A 102 8.86 0.18 -1.64
CA LYS A 102 9.12 1.55 -2.05
C LYS A 102 9.97 1.58 -3.31
N ALA A 103 9.67 2.52 -4.19
CA ALA A 103 10.44 2.72 -5.41
C ALA A 103 10.47 4.20 -5.73
N MET A 104 11.42 4.61 -6.55
CA MET A 104 11.43 5.97 -7.07
C MET A 104 10.21 6.15 -7.99
N LEU A 105 9.86 7.40 -8.29
CA LEU A 105 8.66 7.72 -9.07
C LEU A 105 8.54 6.90 -10.37
N ASP A 106 9.66 6.51 -10.94
CA ASP A 106 9.70 5.77 -12.21
C ASP A 106 10.37 4.41 -11.96
N PRO A 107 9.61 3.40 -11.47
CA PRO A 107 10.20 2.10 -11.12
C PRO A 107 10.84 1.44 -12.34
N GLN A 108 12.02 0.87 -12.14
CA GLN A 108 12.73 0.14 -13.16
C GLN A 108 12.35 -1.35 -13.13
N ASP A 109 12.74 -2.10 -14.17
CA ASP A 109 12.44 -3.53 -14.24
C ASP A 109 12.93 -4.30 -13.02
N GLU A 110 14.09 -3.93 -12.47
CA GLU A 110 14.64 -4.57 -11.27
C GLU A 110 13.74 -4.34 -10.06
N ASP A 111 13.14 -3.15 -9.95
CA ASP A 111 12.22 -2.83 -8.86
C ASP A 111 10.96 -3.69 -8.95
N LEU A 112 10.44 -3.87 -10.16
CA LEU A 112 9.27 -4.69 -10.40
C LEU A 112 9.54 -6.17 -10.13
N GLU A 113 10.72 -6.67 -10.49
CA GLU A 113 11.11 -8.05 -10.19
C GLU A 113 11.17 -8.31 -8.70
N ARG A 114 11.72 -7.36 -7.93
CA ARG A 114 11.75 -7.47 -6.47
C ARG A 114 10.33 -7.44 -5.87
N LEU A 115 9.48 -6.59 -6.42
CA LEU A 115 8.08 -6.50 -5.99
C LEU A 115 7.37 -7.84 -6.19
N TYR A 116 7.48 -8.40 -7.39
CA TYR A 116 6.81 -9.67 -7.70
C TYR A 116 7.31 -10.81 -6.84
N ALA A 117 8.62 -10.90 -6.64
CA ALA A 117 9.20 -11.92 -5.77
C ALA A 117 8.70 -11.77 -4.32
N SER A 118 8.61 -10.54 -3.83
CA SER A 118 8.11 -10.27 -2.48
C SER A 118 6.64 -10.62 -2.34
N LEU A 119 5.82 -10.29 -3.34
CA LEU A 119 4.41 -10.64 -3.35
C LEU A 119 4.22 -12.16 -3.32
N ASP A 120 4.97 -12.88 -4.15
CA ASP A 120 4.88 -14.35 -4.20
C ASP A 120 5.30 -15.00 -2.88
N ALA A 121 6.16 -14.33 -2.11
CA ALA A 121 6.60 -14.86 -0.82
C ALA A 121 5.57 -14.70 0.30
N VAL A 122 4.67 -13.71 0.20
CA VAL A 122 3.72 -13.42 1.28
C VAL A 122 2.27 -13.78 0.94
N ILE A 123 1.98 -14.05 -0.31
CA ILE A 123 0.62 -14.41 -0.76
C ILE A 123 0.53 -15.87 -1.26
#